data_6795fe83ed651bb0e439e956ed14310f
#
_entry.id   6795fe83ed651bb0e439e956ed14310f
#
_cell.length_a   1.000
_cell.length_b   1.000
_cell.length_c   1.000
_cell.angle_alpha   90.00
_cell.angle_beta   90.00
_cell.angle_gamma   90.00
#
_symmetry.space_group_name_H-M   'P 1'
#
loop_
_entity.id
_entity.type
_entity.pdbx_description
1 polymer ?
#
loop_
_entity_poly.entity_id
_entity_poly.type
_entity_poly.pdbx_seq_one_letter_code
_entity_poly.pdbx_strand_id
1 'polypeptide(L)'
;ILSKYDLEEVYISDINAELINTYRIIRDDIDALIEMLYAMQNDFIPLDTDNRKAYYMEKRERFNDLKVNRNENINIEKAALMIFLNKTCFNGLFRVNKKGLFNVPMGAYKNPMICDENNLRAVSEKLQRVTIVCGDYRESADFIDENTFVYFDPPYRPITDTASFTAYTENLFN
;
A
#
# COMPACT_ATOMS: atom_id res chain seq x y z
N ILE A 1 4.85 -15.48 7.29
CA ILE A 1 4.59 -15.83 8.70
C ILE A 1 3.17 -16.38 8.80
N LEU A 2 2.11 -15.62 8.55
CA LEU A 2 0.70 -15.99 8.74
C LEU A 2 0.24 -17.28 8.03
N SER A 3 0.89 -17.66 6.94
CA SER A 3 0.58 -18.91 6.21
C SER A 3 1.37 -20.12 6.73
N LYS A 4 2.35 -19.90 7.61
CA LYS A 4 3.30 -20.94 8.05
C LYS A 4 3.14 -21.30 9.53
N TYR A 5 2.62 -20.38 10.34
CA TYR A 5 2.47 -20.55 11.79
C TYR A 5 1.02 -20.30 12.19
N ASP A 6 0.50 -21.08 13.11
CA ASP A 6 -0.78 -20.82 13.78
C ASP A 6 -0.51 -19.91 14.98
N LEU A 7 -0.81 -18.64 14.82
CA LEU A 7 -0.57 -17.60 15.81
C LEU A 7 -1.88 -17.28 16.51
N GLU A 8 -1.85 -17.16 17.84
CA GLU A 8 -3.03 -16.82 18.65
C GLU A 8 -3.48 -15.39 18.37
N GLU A 9 -2.53 -14.45 18.39
CA GLU A 9 -2.76 -13.05 18.11
C GLU A 9 -1.71 -12.50 17.13
N VAL A 10 -2.12 -11.57 16.28
CA VAL A 10 -1.24 -10.92 15.32
C VAL A 10 -1.52 -9.42 15.29
N TYR A 11 -0.46 -8.64 15.34
CA TYR A 11 -0.51 -7.19 15.29
C TYR A 11 0.35 -6.68 14.14
N ILE A 12 -0.21 -5.79 13.32
CA ILE A 12 0.50 -5.09 12.24
C ILE A 12 0.29 -3.59 12.43
N SER A 13 1.37 -2.83 12.42
CA SER A 13 1.29 -1.37 12.44
C SER A 13 2.24 -0.72 11.45
N ASP A 14 1.83 0.42 10.93
CA ASP A 14 2.63 1.31 10.10
C ASP A 14 2.10 2.74 10.24
N ILE A 15 2.98 3.73 10.12
CA ILE A 15 2.58 5.15 10.10
C ILE A 15 1.99 5.58 8.75
N ASN A 16 2.14 4.76 7.71
CA ASN A 16 1.60 5.01 6.39
C ASN A 16 0.09 4.70 6.36
N ALA A 17 -0.72 5.75 6.50
CA ALA A 17 -2.17 5.64 6.54
C ALA A 17 -2.77 5.01 5.26
N GLU A 18 -2.16 5.21 4.09
CA GLU A 18 -2.60 4.64 2.82
C GLU A 18 -2.37 3.12 2.80
N LEU A 19 -1.22 2.67 3.31
CA LEU A 19 -0.92 1.24 3.43
C LEU A 19 -1.88 0.56 4.41
N ILE A 20 -2.08 1.14 5.57
CA ILE A 20 -3.01 0.63 6.58
C ILE A 20 -4.46 0.61 6.07
N ASN A 21 -4.91 1.66 5.36
CA ASN A 21 -6.20 1.65 4.69
C ASN A 21 -6.32 0.47 3.72
N THR A 22 -5.27 0.21 2.94
CA THR A 22 -5.27 -0.89 1.97
C THR A 22 -5.40 -2.25 2.66
N TYR A 23 -4.67 -2.49 3.75
CA TYR A 23 -4.83 -3.73 4.53
C TYR A 23 -6.23 -3.88 5.14
N ARG A 24 -6.81 -2.80 5.66
CA ARG A 24 -8.17 -2.82 6.21
C ARG A 24 -9.21 -3.13 5.14
N ILE A 25 -9.11 -2.52 3.95
CA ILE A 25 -10.00 -2.81 2.82
C ILE A 25 -9.84 -4.25 2.34
N ILE A 26 -8.61 -4.78 2.23
CA ILE A 26 -8.39 -6.19 1.88
C ILE A 26 -9.06 -7.11 2.90
N ARG A 27 -9.04 -6.77 4.19
CA ARG A 27 -9.68 -7.55 5.23
C ARG A 27 -11.20 -7.47 5.20
N ASP A 28 -11.76 -6.26 5.05
CA ASP A 28 -13.15 -5.96 5.38
C ASP A 28 -14.05 -5.87 4.13
N ASP A 29 -13.51 -5.48 2.95
CA ASP A 29 -14.27 -5.17 1.73
C ASP A 29 -13.61 -5.74 0.46
N ILE A 30 -13.19 -7.00 0.52
CA ILE A 30 -12.38 -7.63 -0.53
C ILE A 30 -13.09 -7.71 -1.88
N ASP A 31 -14.40 -7.97 -1.91
CA ASP A 31 -15.15 -8.13 -3.16
C ASP A 31 -15.25 -6.80 -3.91
N ALA A 32 -15.57 -5.71 -3.22
CA ALA A 32 -15.62 -4.38 -3.83
C ALA A 32 -14.22 -3.90 -4.30
N LEU A 33 -13.16 -4.25 -3.56
CA LEU A 33 -11.79 -3.97 -3.98
C LEU A 33 -11.42 -4.71 -5.26
N ILE A 34 -11.73 -6.01 -5.35
CA ILE A 34 -11.47 -6.85 -6.52
C ILE A 34 -12.23 -6.31 -7.75
N GLU A 35 -13.51 -5.97 -7.60
CA GLU A 35 -14.32 -5.39 -8.66
C GLU A 35 -13.67 -4.12 -9.22
N MET A 36 -13.24 -3.20 -8.36
CA MET A 36 -12.59 -1.96 -8.75
C MET A 36 -11.22 -2.20 -9.42
N LEU A 37 -10.43 -3.15 -8.93
CA LEU A 37 -9.15 -3.50 -9.54
C LEU A 37 -9.32 -4.15 -10.92
N TYR A 38 -10.34 -4.99 -11.11
CA TYR A 38 -10.67 -5.55 -12.43
C TYR A 38 -11.11 -4.45 -13.41
N ALA A 39 -11.94 -3.50 -12.97
CA ALA A 39 -12.30 -2.36 -13.80
C ALA A 39 -11.06 -1.58 -14.26
N MET A 40 -10.17 -1.22 -13.33
CA MET A 40 -8.91 -0.54 -13.66
C MET A 40 -8.01 -1.36 -14.59
N GLN A 41 -7.94 -2.67 -14.40
CA GLN A 41 -7.15 -3.57 -15.25
C GLN A 41 -7.72 -3.63 -16.68
N ASN A 42 -9.04 -3.78 -16.81
CA ASN A 42 -9.72 -3.85 -18.10
C ASN A 42 -9.60 -2.53 -18.87
N ASP A 43 -9.63 -1.40 -18.17
CA ASP A 43 -9.41 -0.09 -18.78
C ASP A 43 -7.95 0.10 -19.24
N PHE A 44 -6.99 -0.29 -18.40
CA PHE A 44 -5.57 0.01 -18.61
C PHE A 44 -4.88 -0.92 -19.62
N ILE A 45 -5.15 -2.22 -19.57
CA ILE A 45 -4.40 -3.23 -20.36
C ILE A 45 -4.52 -3.02 -21.87
N PRO A 46 -5.72 -2.70 -22.45
CA PRO A 46 -5.86 -2.52 -23.89
C PRO A 46 -5.23 -1.25 -24.43
N LEU A 47 -4.87 -0.28 -23.59
CA LEU A 47 -4.34 1.02 -24.02
C LEU A 47 -2.94 0.88 -24.62
N ASP A 48 -2.64 1.72 -25.61
CA ASP A 48 -1.27 1.94 -26.06
C ASP A 48 -0.43 2.71 -25.02
N THR A 49 0.86 2.86 -25.28
CA THR A 49 1.81 3.44 -24.32
C THR A 49 1.45 4.87 -23.89
N ASP A 50 1.00 5.71 -24.82
CA ASP A 50 0.71 7.12 -24.51
C ASP A 50 -0.59 7.23 -23.70
N ASN A 51 -1.61 6.48 -24.08
CA ASN A 51 -2.87 6.42 -23.36
C ASN A 51 -2.70 5.76 -21.98
N ARG A 52 -1.87 4.71 -21.85
CA ARG A 52 -1.49 4.16 -20.53
C ARG A 52 -0.84 5.20 -19.63
N LYS A 53 0.04 6.01 -20.18
CA LYS A 53 0.70 7.07 -19.43
C LYS A 53 -0.30 8.13 -18.97
N ALA A 54 -1.24 8.53 -19.82
CA ALA A 54 -2.29 9.47 -19.47
C ALA A 54 -3.19 8.92 -18.36
N TYR A 55 -3.68 7.67 -18.50
CA TYR A 55 -4.48 6.97 -17.51
C TYR A 55 -3.73 6.84 -16.16
N TYR A 56 -2.46 6.43 -16.19
CA TYR A 56 -1.63 6.33 -15.00
C TYR A 56 -1.50 7.69 -14.28
N MET A 57 -1.28 8.77 -15.02
CA MET A 57 -1.16 10.11 -14.44
C MET A 57 -2.47 10.56 -13.79
N GLU A 58 -3.62 10.34 -14.45
CA GLU A 58 -4.94 10.60 -13.88
C GLU A 58 -5.15 9.86 -12.55
N LYS A 59 -4.88 8.55 -12.53
CA LYS A 59 -5.03 7.74 -11.32
C LYS A 59 -4.07 8.18 -10.20
N ARG A 60 -2.86 8.60 -10.55
CA ARG A 60 -1.88 9.15 -9.60
C ARG A 60 -2.34 10.48 -9.01
N GLU A 61 -2.87 11.37 -9.81
CA GLU A 61 -3.44 12.63 -9.34
C GLU A 61 -4.63 12.35 -8.41
N ARG A 62 -5.55 11.49 -8.81
CA ARG A 62 -6.69 11.10 -7.98
C ARG A 62 -6.28 10.50 -6.64
N PHE A 63 -5.26 9.64 -6.62
CA PHE A 63 -4.70 9.10 -5.36
C PHE A 63 -4.16 10.20 -4.45
N ASN A 64 -3.43 11.15 -5.02
CA ASN A 64 -2.87 12.27 -4.28
C ASN A 64 -3.97 13.21 -3.75
N ASP A 65 -5.03 13.45 -4.52
CA ASP A 65 -6.19 14.25 -4.08
C ASP A 65 -6.88 13.61 -2.88
N LEU A 66 -7.10 12.30 -2.92
CA LEU A 66 -7.69 11.55 -1.79
C LEU A 66 -6.79 11.56 -0.56
N LYS A 67 -5.47 11.67 -0.76
CA LYS A 67 -4.50 11.79 0.31
C LYS A 67 -4.54 13.17 0.98
N VAL A 68 -4.62 14.23 0.21
CA VAL A 68 -4.66 15.63 0.71
C VAL A 68 -5.98 15.91 1.42
N ASN A 69 -7.09 15.45 0.86
CA ASN A 69 -8.43 15.67 1.38
C ASN A 69 -8.76 14.80 2.61
N ARG A 70 -7.78 14.40 3.37
CA ARG A 70 -7.77 13.61 4.63
C ARG A 70 -9.18 13.21 5.11
N ASN A 71 -9.89 12.45 4.29
CA ASN A 71 -11.06 11.76 4.76
C ASN A 71 -10.53 10.53 5.53
N GLU A 72 -10.61 10.58 6.87
CA GLU A 72 -10.10 9.50 7.74
C GLU A 72 -10.88 8.20 7.59
N ASN A 73 -12.00 8.26 6.86
CA ASN A 73 -12.79 7.07 6.58
C ASN A 73 -12.01 6.09 5.70
N ILE A 74 -12.16 4.82 6.01
CA ILE A 74 -11.71 3.70 5.18
C ILE A 74 -12.25 3.92 3.76
N ASN A 75 -11.37 3.89 2.78
CA ASN A 75 -11.71 4.28 1.42
C ASN A 75 -11.22 3.22 0.41
N ILE A 76 -12.18 2.53 -0.21
CA ILE A 76 -11.93 1.45 -1.20
C ILE A 76 -11.21 2.00 -2.42
N GLU A 77 -11.63 3.17 -2.95
CA GLU A 77 -10.99 3.80 -4.11
C GLU A 77 -9.50 4.08 -3.83
N LYS A 78 -9.17 4.61 -2.66
CA LYS A 78 -7.78 4.87 -2.27
C LYS A 78 -6.96 3.60 -2.19
N ALA A 79 -7.53 2.49 -1.67
CA ALA A 79 -6.88 1.19 -1.63
C ALA A 79 -6.64 0.62 -3.03
N ALA A 80 -7.64 0.66 -3.90
CA ALA A 80 -7.52 0.20 -5.28
C ALA A 80 -6.47 1.00 -6.06
N LEU A 81 -6.47 2.34 -5.91
CA LEU A 81 -5.48 3.22 -6.52
C LEU A 81 -4.06 2.93 -6.00
N MET A 82 -3.89 2.65 -4.72
CA MET A 82 -2.59 2.28 -4.16
C MET A 82 -2.05 1.00 -4.79
N ILE A 83 -2.89 -0.04 -4.89
CA ILE A 83 -2.52 -1.31 -5.53
C ILE A 83 -2.23 -1.10 -7.02
N PHE A 84 -3.10 -0.40 -7.75
CA PHE A 84 -2.91 -0.08 -9.17
C PHE A 84 -1.58 0.63 -9.41
N LEU A 85 -1.30 1.70 -8.65
CA LEU A 85 -0.06 2.46 -8.79
C LEU A 85 1.17 1.61 -8.48
N ASN A 86 1.14 0.80 -7.41
CA ASN A 86 2.24 -0.10 -7.08
C ASN A 86 2.50 -1.14 -8.18
N LYS A 87 1.45 -1.70 -8.80
CA LYS A 87 1.56 -2.71 -9.86
C LYS A 87 1.99 -2.13 -11.21
N THR A 88 1.81 -0.84 -11.42
CA THR A 88 2.06 -0.17 -12.71
C THR A 88 3.18 0.86 -12.69
N CYS A 89 3.67 1.28 -11.53
CA CYS A 89 4.78 2.21 -11.41
C CYS A 89 6.14 1.55 -11.64
N PHE A 90 7.17 2.38 -11.82
CA PHE A 90 8.55 1.93 -11.98
C PHE A 90 9.01 1.10 -10.77
N ASN A 91 9.39 -0.15 -11.01
CA ASN A 91 9.89 -1.13 -10.03
C ASN A 91 8.99 -1.38 -8.80
N GLY A 92 7.70 -1.10 -8.88
CA GLY A 92 6.78 -1.28 -7.74
C GLY A 92 7.12 -0.41 -6.52
N LEU A 93 7.83 0.70 -6.73
CA LEU A 93 8.29 1.57 -5.65
C LEU A 93 7.13 2.35 -5.03
N PHE A 94 7.17 2.53 -3.71
CA PHE A 94 6.39 3.57 -3.05
C PHE A 94 7.32 4.71 -2.65
N ARG A 95 7.07 5.91 -3.17
CA ARG A 95 7.86 7.10 -2.85
C ARG A 95 6.99 8.34 -2.89
N VAL A 96 7.20 9.24 -1.94
CA VAL A 96 6.52 10.54 -1.88
C VAL A 96 7.53 11.68 -2.03
N ASN A 97 7.07 12.82 -2.50
CA ASN A 97 7.84 14.06 -2.53
C ASN A 97 7.78 14.78 -1.16
N LYS A 98 8.45 15.94 -1.04
CA LYS A 98 8.45 16.75 0.19
C LYS A 98 7.06 17.24 0.65
N LYS A 99 6.04 17.15 -0.20
CA LYS A 99 4.64 17.46 0.13
C LYS A 99 3.85 16.22 0.52
N GLY A 100 4.51 15.06 0.69
CA GLY A 100 3.87 13.78 0.98
C GLY A 100 3.10 13.17 -0.20
N LEU A 101 3.24 13.70 -1.42
CA LEU A 101 2.50 13.20 -2.59
C LEU A 101 3.28 12.11 -3.31
N PHE A 102 2.60 11.03 -3.69
CA PHE A 102 3.16 9.94 -4.50
C PHE A 102 3.67 10.46 -5.84
N ASN A 103 4.91 10.16 -6.18
CA ASN A 103 5.58 10.76 -7.34
C ASN A 103 6.40 9.77 -8.20
N VAL A 104 6.18 8.47 -8.05
CA VAL A 104 6.85 7.48 -8.89
C VAL A 104 6.31 7.56 -10.32
N PRO A 105 7.14 7.49 -11.37
CA PRO A 105 6.68 7.45 -12.76
C PRO A 105 6.08 6.07 -13.09
N MET A 106 5.33 6.00 -14.19
CA MET A 106 4.84 4.73 -14.74
C MET A 106 6.02 3.82 -15.13
N GLY A 107 5.90 2.53 -14.86
CA GLY A 107 6.81 1.49 -15.33
C GLY A 107 6.54 1.06 -16.77
N ALA A 108 7.46 0.27 -17.33
CA ALA A 108 7.37 -0.24 -18.72
C ALA A 108 6.80 -1.66 -18.80
N TYR A 109 5.82 -2.00 -17.98
CA TYR A 109 5.23 -3.34 -17.96
C TYR A 109 4.28 -3.54 -19.14
N LYS A 110 4.47 -4.64 -19.90
CA LYS A 110 3.58 -4.98 -21.02
C LYS A 110 2.21 -5.44 -20.56
N ASN A 111 2.17 -6.31 -19.54
CA ASN A 111 0.95 -6.89 -19.00
C ASN A 111 1.03 -7.03 -17.48
N PRO A 112 0.93 -5.92 -16.74
CA PRO A 112 0.97 -5.97 -15.28
C PRO A 112 -0.28 -6.68 -14.74
N MET A 113 -0.09 -7.60 -13.79
CA MET A 113 -1.19 -8.23 -13.05
C MET A 113 -1.67 -7.24 -11.96
N ILE A 114 -2.63 -6.39 -12.32
CA ILE A 114 -3.16 -5.36 -11.42
C ILE A 114 -4.07 -6.02 -10.39
N CYS A 115 -5.02 -6.86 -10.82
CA CYS A 115 -5.88 -7.64 -9.95
C CYS A 115 -5.38 -9.09 -9.86
N ASP A 116 -4.72 -9.44 -8.77
CA ASP A 116 -4.39 -10.81 -8.40
C ASP A 116 -5.43 -11.31 -7.38
N GLU A 117 -6.61 -11.66 -7.89
CA GLU A 117 -7.77 -12.04 -7.05
C GLU A 117 -7.43 -13.18 -6.08
N ASN A 118 -6.77 -14.23 -6.57
CA ASN A 118 -6.45 -15.39 -5.73
C ASN A 118 -5.57 -15.00 -4.54
N ASN A 119 -4.56 -14.20 -4.79
CA ASN A 119 -3.67 -13.71 -3.73
C ASN A 119 -4.41 -12.74 -2.79
N LEU A 120 -5.22 -11.82 -3.32
CA LEU A 120 -5.98 -10.87 -2.52
C LEU A 120 -6.95 -11.58 -1.58
N ARG A 121 -7.69 -12.60 -2.05
CA ARG A 121 -8.60 -13.41 -1.21
C ARG A 121 -7.84 -14.20 -0.15
N ALA A 122 -6.72 -14.81 -0.51
CA ALA A 122 -5.87 -15.53 0.44
C ALA A 122 -5.30 -14.59 1.53
N VAL A 123 -4.93 -13.36 1.16
CA VAL A 123 -4.48 -12.35 2.13
C VAL A 123 -5.64 -11.89 3.01
N SER A 124 -6.82 -11.61 2.42
CA SER A 124 -8.03 -11.23 3.17
C SER A 124 -8.35 -12.25 4.26
N GLU A 125 -8.35 -13.54 3.90
CA GLU A 125 -8.61 -14.63 4.86
C GLU A 125 -7.61 -14.63 6.03
N LYS A 126 -6.32 -14.38 5.76
CA LYS A 126 -5.29 -14.32 6.81
C LYS A 126 -5.40 -13.07 7.69
N LEU A 127 -5.88 -11.97 7.12
CA LEU A 127 -6.02 -10.71 7.86
C LEU A 127 -7.22 -10.69 8.81
N GLN A 128 -8.17 -11.65 8.75
CA GLN A 128 -9.36 -11.68 9.61
C GLN A 128 -9.04 -11.72 11.11
N ARG A 129 -7.86 -12.27 11.47
CA ARG A 129 -7.40 -12.40 12.86
C ARG A 129 -6.33 -11.38 13.24
N VAL A 130 -6.12 -10.37 12.38
CA VAL A 130 -5.03 -9.40 12.55
C VAL A 130 -5.55 -8.07 13.09
N THR A 131 -4.97 -7.59 14.15
CA THR A 131 -5.12 -6.21 14.63
C THR A 131 -4.28 -5.31 13.74
N ILE A 132 -4.93 -4.38 13.01
CA ILE A 132 -4.29 -3.49 12.03
C ILE A 132 -4.38 -2.05 12.53
N VAL A 133 -3.25 -1.45 12.88
CA VAL A 133 -3.15 -0.12 13.50
C VAL A 133 -2.37 0.84 12.59
N CYS A 134 -2.89 2.05 12.45
CA CYS A 134 -2.15 3.15 11.84
C CYS A 134 -1.56 3.99 12.97
N GLY A 135 -0.27 3.82 13.21
CA GLY A 135 0.38 4.50 14.35
C GLY A 135 1.89 4.28 14.38
N ASP A 136 2.50 4.92 15.36
CA ASP A 136 3.93 4.78 15.62
C ASP A 136 4.23 3.39 16.24
N TYR A 137 5.40 2.84 15.92
CA TYR A 137 5.81 1.52 16.44
C TYR A 137 5.78 1.42 17.97
N ARG A 138 5.93 2.54 18.69
CA ARG A 138 5.85 2.60 20.16
C ARG A 138 4.48 2.23 20.70
N GLU A 139 3.43 2.43 19.92
CA GLU A 139 2.06 2.04 20.28
C GLU A 139 1.86 0.52 20.34
N SER A 140 2.78 -0.26 19.74
CA SER A 140 2.77 -1.72 19.87
C SER A 140 3.22 -2.23 21.23
N ALA A 141 3.78 -1.37 22.09
CA ALA A 141 4.31 -1.78 23.39
C ALA A 141 3.26 -2.44 24.30
N ASP A 142 2.00 -1.97 24.23
CA ASP A 142 0.90 -2.53 25.02
C ASP A 142 0.47 -3.93 24.55
N PHE A 143 0.81 -4.30 23.30
CA PHE A 143 0.55 -5.62 22.73
C PHE A 143 1.67 -6.64 23.04
N ILE A 144 2.87 -6.15 23.31
CA ILE A 144 4.09 -6.99 23.44
C ILE A 144 4.20 -7.57 24.85
N ASP A 145 4.34 -8.88 24.92
CA ASP A 145 4.64 -9.62 26.16
C ASP A 145 5.86 -10.54 26.00
N GLU A 146 6.14 -11.38 26.99
CA GLU A 146 7.29 -12.31 27.00
C GLU A 146 7.18 -13.43 25.95
N ASN A 147 5.99 -13.69 25.37
CA ASN A 147 5.73 -14.69 24.36
C ASN A 147 5.65 -14.08 22.96
N THR A 148 5.77 -12.77 22.83
CA THR A 148 5.59 -12.05 21.57
C THR A 148 6.86 -12.04 20.74
N PHE A 149 6.78 -12.49 19.48
CA PHE A 149 7.82 -12.26 18.49
C PHE A 149 7.58 -10.92 17.78
N VAL A 150 8.54 -10.01 17.89
CA VAL A 150 8.45 -8.67 17.28
C VAL A 150 9.43 -8.56 16.11
N TYR A 151 8.95 -8.05 14.98
CA TYR A 151 9.76 -7.70 13.82
C TYR A 151 9.61 -6.22 13.49
N PHE A 152 10.68 -5.46 13.61
CA PHE A 152 10.75 -4.07 13.19
C PHE A 152 11.46 -3.95 11.84
N ASP A 153 10.85 -3.24 10.89
CA ASP A 153 11.43 -2.89 9.59
C ASP A 153 11.54 -1.36 9.44
N PRO A 154 12.51 -0.74 10.13
CA PRO A 154 12.67 0.71 10.09
C PRO A 154 13.21 1.15 8.73
N PRO A 155 12.94 2.41 8.32
CA PRO A 155 13.58 3.00 7.15
C PRO A 155 15.10 2.95 7.26
N TYR A 156 15.77 2.47 6.19
CA TYR A 156 17.23 2.41 6.17
C TYR A 156 17.83 3.81 6.07
N ARG A 157 18.89 4.09 6.83
CA ARG A 157 19.67 5.31 6.64
C ARG A 157 20.33 5.30 5.26
N PRO A 158 20.26 6.40 4.50
CA PRO A 158 21.02 6.51 3.26
C PRO A 158 22.52 6.33 3.54
N ILE A 159 23.16 5.48 2.76
CA ILE A 159 24.60 5.23 2.87
C ILE A 159 25.42 6.41 2.29
N THR A 160 24.80 7.24 1.44
CA THR A 160 25.39 8.45 0.85
C THR A 160 24.39 9.59 0.86
N ASP A 161 24.88 10.85 0.92
CA ASP A 161 24.05 12.06 0.90
C ASP A 161 23.18 12.19 -0.37
N THR A 162 23.50 11.46 -1.43
CA THR A 162 22.76 11.41 -2.70
C THR A 162 21.71 10.29 -2.76
N ALA A 163 21.70 9.36 -1.82
CA ALA A 163 20.74 8.25 -1.76
C ALA A 163 19.43 8.69 -1.09
N SER A 164 18.63 9.51 -1.78
CA SER A 164 17.34 10.02 -1.27
C SER A 164 16.18 9.01 -1.31
N PHE A 165 16.46 7.70 -1.23
CA PHE A 165 15.44 6.65 -1.30
C PHE A 165 14.59 6.46 -0.03
N THR A 166 14.78 7.28 1.00
CA THR A 166 14.15 7.11 2.32
C THR A 166 12.87 7.93 2.53
N ALA A 167 12.35 8.61 1.52
CA ALA A 167 11.13 9.42 1.64
C ALA A 167 9.87 8.55 1.49
N TYR A 168 9.60 7.69 2.46
CA TYR A 168 8.34 6.92 2.55
C TYR A 168 7.22 7.73 3.21
N THR A 169 7.55 8.75 4.00
CA THR A 169 6.62 9.63 4.71
C THR A 169 7.11 11.08 4.67
N GLU A 170 6.25 12.04 5.03
CA GLU A 170 6.60 13.47 5.15
C GLU A 170 7.66 13.73 6.23
N ASN A 171 7.65 12.94 7.29
CA ASN A 171 8.57 13.08 8.41
C ASN A 171 9.78 12.17 8.22
N LEU A 172 10.98 12.74 8.31
CA LEU A 172 12.22 11.96 8.34
C LEU A 172 12.27 11.18 9.66
N PHE A 173 12.68 9.92 9.57
CA PHE A 173 12.99 9.12 10.74
C PHE A 173 14.29 9.66 11.38
N ASN A 174 14.18 10.26 12.57
CA ASN A 174 15.32 10.75 13.38
C ASN A 174 15.59 9.80 14.54
#